data_9a885ebd431cb54987e012cce4443613
#
_entry.id   9a885ebd431cb54987e012cce4443613
#
_cell.length_a   1.000
_cell.length_b   1.000
_cell.length_c   1.000
_cell.angle_alpha   90.00
_cell.angle_beta   90.00
_cell.angle_gamma   90.00
#
_symmetry.space_group_name_H-M   'P 1'
#
loop_
_entity.id
_entity.type
_entity.pdbx_description
1 polymer ?
#
loop_
_entity_poly.entity_id
_entity_poly.type
_entity_poly.pdbx_seq_one_letter_code
_entity_poly.pdbx_strand_id
1 'polypeptide(L)'
;MRHLVVLALALAAWLPSGRAEAWCQSTNFMIPAGSCAQRCVTEADVPDGRELLFLEWTRPCMSWVIGENGSRDLSRLEVQTVFERSFAAWTRITCDGGRPIGFDVRFDDRPGRCDVTEYVVAEGNANQMVFVGDWTERDHDPMAFALTTTWFSTRTGEIFDADMELNEQQWGWGLCPDEGCSDGRVDLENTVTHELGHFFGIAHTPESDEATMWACADEGETLKRSLEADDIEAICSIYGPGELSATCDYTPRGGFDATCGDSRDGCGCSAPGLPARSAGGAVALVVLGLVAWRRRR
;
A
#
# COMPACT_ATOMS: atom_id res chain seq x y z
N MET A 1 -52.20 -56.13 10.70
CA MET A 1 -51.94 -54.68 10.61
C MET A 1 -50.41 -54.48 10.59
N ARG A 2 -49.88 -54.15 9.41
CA ARG A 2 -48.42 -53.91 9.22
C ARG A 2 -48.21 -52.39 9.23
N HIS A 3 -47.47 -51.91 10.21
CA HIS A 3 -47.05 -50.51 10.29
C HIS A 3 -45.82 -50.28 9.38
N LEU A 4 -46.01 -49.50 8.33
CA LEU A 4 -44.91 -48.94 7.56
C LEU A 4 -44.31 -47.77 8.33
N VAL A 5 -43.04 -47.86 8.70
CA VAL A 5 -42.23 -46.74 9.19
C VAL A 5 -41.54 -46.11 7.98
N VAL A 6 -41.95 -44.92 7.65
CA VAL A 6 -41.29 -44.11 6.61
C VAL A 6 -40.14 -43.35 7.28
N LEU A 7 -38.88 -43.73 6.99
CA LEU A 7 -37.71 -42.96 7.39
C LEU A 7 -37.53 -41.83 6.37
N ALA A 8 -37.77 -40.57 6.79
CA ALA A 8 -37.42 -39.37 6.03
C ALA A 8 -35.92 -39.11 6.24
N LEU A 9 -35.11 -39.40 5.22
CA LEU A 9 -33.71 -38.95 5.13
C LEU A 9 -33.70 -37.45 4.82
N ALA A 10 -33.36 -36.64 5.81
CA ALA A 10 -33.04 -35.20 5.57
C ALA A 10 -31.65 -35.11 4.93
N LEU A 11 -31.60 -34.87 3.63
CA LEU A 11 -30.37 -34.41 2.98
C LEU A 11 -30.08 -33.00 3.49
N ALA A 12 -29.14 -32.84 4.40
CA ALA A 12 -28.52 -31.58 4.71
C ALA A 12 -27.68 -31.18 3.47
N ALA A 13 -28.21 -30.27 2.67
CA ALA A 13 -27.41 -29.61 1.63
C ALA A 13 -26.31 -28.81 2.32
N TRP A 14 -25.09 -29.28 2.21
CA TRP A 14 -23.92 -28.46 2.50
C TRP A 14 -23.87 -27.36 1.43
N LEU A 15 -24.41 -26.20 1.75
CA LEU A 15 -24.08 -24.96 1.05
C LEU A 15 -22.64 -24.65 1.47
N PRO A 16 -21.71 -24.48 0.54
CA PRO A 16 -20.44 -23.88 0.89
C PRO A 16 -20.75 -22.53 1.50
N SER A 17 -20.48 -22.34 2.76
CA SER A 17 -20.42 -21.02 3.37
C SER A 17 -19.26 -20.34 2.65
N GLY A 18 -19.57 -19.52 1.64
CA GLY A 18 -18.62 -18.56 1.12
C GLY A 18 -18.17 -17.77 2.34
N ARG A 19 -16.94 -17.93 2.78
CA ARG A 19 -16.31 -16.97 3.68
C ARG A 19 -16.42 -15.64 2.95
N ALA A 20 -17.07 -14.66 3.53
CA ALA A 20 -16.85 -13.29 3.15
C ALA A 20 -15.35 -13.07 3.36
N GLU A 21 -14.65 -12.66 2.32
CA GLU A 21 -13.26 -12.26 2.45
C GLU A 21 -13.25 -11.05 3.37
N ALA A 22 -12.55 -11.16 4.50
CA ALA A 22 -12.46 -10.11 5.50
C ALA A 22 -11.54 -8.97 5.04
N TRP A 23 -10.74 -9.18 4.00
CA TRP A 23 -9.80 -8.23 3.43
C TRP A 23 -10.13 -7.91 1.95
N CYS A 24 -9.60 -6.80 1.45
CA CYS A 24 -9.76 -6.37 0.06
C CYS A 24 -8.41 -6.25 -0.65
N GLN A 25 -8.33 -6.69 -1.89
CA GLN A 25 -7.19 -6.38 -2.76
C GLN A 25 -7.39 -5.04 -3.47
N SER A 26 -6.33 -4.26 -3.63
CA SER A 26 -6.34 -3.04 -4.44
C SER A 26 -6.64 -3.37 -5.89
N THR A 27 -7.39 -2.50 -6.56
CA THR A 27 -7.82 -2.69 -7.93
C THR A 27 -7.60 -1.45 -8.78
N ASN A 28 -7.74 -1.59 -10.10
CA ASN A 28 -7.72 -0.48 -11.05
C ASN A 28 -8.95 0.45 -10.96
N PHE A 29 -9.88 0.18 -10.04
CA PHE A 29 -11.01 1.03 -9.70
C PHE A 29 -11.00 1.34 -8.22
N MET A 30 -11.48 2.52 -7.86
CA MET A 30 -11.67 2.94 -6.47
C MET A 30 -13.13 3.26 -6.23
N ILE A 31 -13.59 2.98 -5.02
CA ILE A 31 -14.87 3.43 -4.51
C ILE A 31 -14.61 4.68 -3.66
N PRO A 32 -15.40 5.76 -3.81
CA PRO A 32 -15.23 6.92 -2.95
C PRO A 32 -15.29 6.53 -1.47
N ALA A 33 -14.29 6.95 -0.70
CA ALA A 33 -14.23 6.73 0.73
C ALA A 33 -15.38 7.50 1.40
N GLY A 34 -16.32 6.79 2.02
CA GLY A 34 -17.45 7.39 2.73
C GLY A 34 -17.40 7.22 4.24
N SER A 35 -16.56 6.31 4.73
CA SER A 35 -16.41 5.95 6.14
C SER A 35 -15.10 5.17 6.35
N CYS A 36 -14.75 4.88 7.60
CA CYS A 36 -13.61 4.02 7.92
C CYS A 36 -13.82 2.57 7.46
N ALA A 37 -15.07 2.08 7.47
CA ALA A 37 -15.41 0.77 6.92
C ALA A 37 -15.60 0.88 5.40
N GLN A 38 -14.61 0.47 4.64
CA GLN A 38 -14.63 0.52 3.18
C GLN A 38 -14.80 -0.89 2.63
N ARG A 39 -15.86 -1.11 1.84
CA ARG A 39 -16.10 -2.41 1.19
C ARG A 39 -15.14 -2.63 0.03
N CYS A 40 -14.93 -3.88 -0.32
CA CYS A 40 -14.15 -4.23 -1.51
C CYS A 40 -14.82 -3.73 -2.81
N VAL A 41 -13.99 -3.42 -3.81
CA VAL A 41 -14.43 -3.22 -5.19
C VAL A 41 -14.81 -4.57 -5.77
N THR A 42 -15.91 -4.63 -6.48
CA THR A 42 -16.43 -5.84 -7.12
C THR A 42 -16.71 -5.60 -8.60
N GLU A 43 -16.96 -6.66 -9.36
CA GLU A 43 -17.36 -6.56 -10.77
C GLU A 43 -18.58 -5.63 -10.98
N ALA A 44 -19.46 -5.49 -9.99
CA ALA A 44 -20.62 -4.60 -10.06
C ALA A 44 -20.24 -3.11 -10.04
N ASP A 45 -19.03 -2.77 -9.61
CA ASP A 45 -18.53 -1.40 -9.56
C ASP A 45 -17.80 -1.01 -10.86
N VAL A 46 -17.59 -1.99 -11.76
CA VAL A 46 -16.84 -1.80 -13.00
C VAL A 46 -17.76 -1.33 -14.12
N PRO A 47 -17.44 -0.21 -14.80
CA PRO A 47 -18.21 0.26 -15.94
C PRO A 47 -18.24 -0.76 -17.08
N ASP A 48 -19.35 -0.83 -17.82
CA ASP A 48 -19.52 -1.71 -18.96
C ASP A 48 -18.35 -1.65 -19.95
N GLY A 49 -17.83 -2.81 -20.33
CA GLY A 49 -16.71 -2.94 -21.27
C GLY A 49 -15.33 -2.67 -20.68
N ARG A 50 -15.24 -2.50 -19.36
CA ARG A 50 -13.96 -2.44 -18.63
C ARG A 50 -13.74 -3.77 -17.89
N GLU A 51 -12.51 -4.02 -17.49
CA GLU A 51 -12.09 -5.22 -16.75
C GLU A 51 -11.62 -4.82 -15.36
N LEU A 52 -12.03 -5.60 -14.35
CA LEU A 52 -11.51 -5.48 -12.99
C LEU A 52 -10.13 -6.13 -12.94
N LEU A 53 -9.11 -5.37 -12.60
CA LEU A 53 -7.77 -5.86 -12.42
C LEU A 53 -7.37 -5.72 -10.96
N PHE A 54 -6.84 -6.78 -10.38
CA PHE A 54 -6.24 -6.79 -9.06
C PHE A 54 -4.78 -6.36 -9.15
N LEU A 55 -4.34 -5.52 -8.21
CA LEU A 55 -3.00 -4.96 -8.23
C LEU A 55 -2.05 -5.85 -7.41
N GLU A 56 -0.92 -6.20 -8.01
CA GLU A 56 0.11 -7.01 -7.36
C GLU A 56 1.50 -6.77 -7.96
N TRP A 57 2.53 -6.97 -7.17
CA TRP A 57 3.89 -7.05 -7.67
C TRP A 57 4.14 -8.42 -8.29
N THR A 58 4.62 -8.44 -9.52
CA THR A 58 5.04 -9.69 -10.19
C THR A 58 6.52 -10.01 -9.98
N ARG A 59 7.30 -9.03 -9.46
CA ARG A 59 8.70 -9.19 -9.11
C ARG A 59 8.82 -9.36 -7.59
N PRO A 60 9.56 -10.36 -7.10
CA PRO A 60 9.60 -10.66 -5.67
C PRO A 60 10.60 -9.82 -4.87
N CYS A 61 11.40 -8.98 -5.52
CA CYS A 61 12.48 -8.23 -4.89
C CYS A 61 12.35 -6.74 -5.22
N MET A 62 12.21 -5.91 -4.20
CA MET A 62 12.02 -4.46 -4.31
C MET A 62 13.08 -3.71 -3.53
N SER A 63 13.43 -2.50 -3.99
CA SER A 63 14.13 -1.52 -3.18
C SER A 63 13.22 -0.34 -2.87
N TRP A 64 13.53 0.37 -1.81
CA TRP A 64 12.90 1.62 -1.43
C TRP A 64 13.93 2.62 -0.92
N VAL A 65 13.61 3.90 -1.00
CA VAL A 65 14.47 4.99 -0.59
C VAL A 65 13.71 5.98 0.29
N ILE A 66 14.45 6.73 1.11
CA ILE A 66 13.90 7.89 1.82
C ILE A 66 14.21 9.14 0.99
N GLY A 67 13.24 10.01 0.82
CA GLY A 67 13.42 11.31 0.18
C GLY A 67 14.58 12.11 0.80
N GLU A 68 15.24 12.93 0.00
CA GLU A 68 16.44 13.67 0.43
C GLU A 68 16.15 14.61 1.60
N ASN A 69 14.97 15.24 1.61
CA ASN A 69 14.58 16.16 2.67
C ASN A 69 14.36 15.48 4.02
N GLY A 70 14.07 14.16 4.03
CA GLY A 70 13.78 13.41 5.25
C GLY A 70 12.57 13.97 6.03
N SER A 71 12.49 13.66 7.33
CA SER A 71 11.48 14.20 8.24
C SER A 71 12.03 15.40 9.01
N ARG A 72 11.18 16.40 9.29
CA ARG A 72 11.52 17.51 10.19
C ARG A 72 11.54 17.10 11.65
N ASP A 73 10.80 16.03 12.01
CA ASP A 73 10.57 15.63 13.40
C ASP A 73 11.48 14.48 13.86
N LEU A 74 11.96 13.66 12.91
CA LEU A 74 12.70 12.43 13.17
C LEU A 74 14.01 12.39 12.34
N SER A 75 15.05 11.81 12.93
CA SER A 75 16.30 11.60 12.22
C SER A 75 16.12 10.55 11.10
N ARG A 76 16.96 10.62 10.05
CA ARG A 76 16.95 9.64 8.95
C ARG A 76 17.09 8.20 9.44
N LEU A 77 17.90 7.97 10.49
CA LEU A 77 18.10 6.64 11.06
C LEU A 77 16.84 6.12 11.77
N GLU A 78 16.12 6.99 12.49
CA GLU A 78 14.86 6.64 13.13
C GLU A 78 13.81 6.29 12.07
N VAL A 79 13.67 7.11 11.04
CA VAL A 79 12.77 6.85 9.91
C VAL A 79 13.12 5.52 9.24
N GLN A 80 14.39 5.29 8.86
CA GLN A 80 14.83 4.04 8.26
C GLN A 80 14.49 2.84 9.14
N THR A 81 14.78 2.93 10.45
CA THR A 81 14.52 1.83 11.40
C THR A 81 13.05 1.47 11.46
N VAL A 82 12.16 2.48 11.46
CA VAL A 82 10.72 2.28 11.43
C VAL A 82 10.28 1.57 10.15
N PHE A 83 10.69 2.10 8.99
CA PHE A 83 10.33 1.48 7.71
C PHE A 83 10.83 0.05 7.59
N GLU A 84 12.07 -0.25 8.02
CA GLU A 84 12.60 -1.62 8.02
C GLU A 84 11.78 -2.56 8.92
N ARG A 85 11.31 -2.09 10.09
CA ARG A 85 10.42 -2.87 10.95
C ARG A 85 9.05 -3.09 10.34
N SER A 86 8.47 -2.04 9.77
CA SER A 86 7.16 -2.10 9.13
C SER A 86 7.17 -3.01 7.90
N PHE A 87 8.19 -2.94 7.04
CA PHE A 87 8.39 -3.92 5.96
C PHE A 87 8.55 -5.34 6.50
N ALA A 88 9.32 -5.50 7.60
CA ALA A 88 9.51 -6.81 8.20
C ALA A 88 8.21 -7.39 8.78
N ALA A 89 7.27 -6.58 9.26
CA ALA A 89 5.95 -7.02 9.70
C ALA A 89 5.21 -7.74 8.55
N TRP A 90 5.28 -7.23 7.33
CA TRP A 90 4.65 -7.82 6.15
C TRP A 90 5.44 -8.97 5.53
N THR A 91 6.78 -8.88 5.49
CA THR A 91 7.60 -9.82 4.71
C THR A 91 8.08 -11.04 5.52
N ARG A 92 8.08 -10.97 6.86
CA ARG A 92 8.53 -12.07 7.73
C ARG A 92 7.42 -12.96 8.26
N ILE A 93 6.21 -12.74 7.82
CA ILE A 93 5.07 -13.62 8.17
C ILE A 93 5.25 -15.00 7.56
N THR A 94 4.55 -15.95 8.12
CA THR A 94 4.44 -17.32 7.58
C THR A 94 3.01 -17.61 7.21
N CYS A 95 2.81 -18.07 5.98
CA CYS A 95 1.53 -18.53 5.49
C CYS A 95 1.24 -19.97 5.91
N ASP A 96 0.10 -20.50 5.49
CA ASP A 96 -0.28 -21.88 5.76
C ASP A 96 0.83 -22.86 5.39
N GLY A 97 1.05 -23.84 6.28
CA GLY A 97 2.15 -24.81 6.16
C GLY A 97 3.51 -24.30 6.64
N GLY A 98 3.55 -23.12 7.30
CA GLY A 98 4.77 -22.59 7.93
C GLY A 98 5.82 -22.07 6.94
N ARG A 99 5.41 -21.77 5.71
CA ARG A 99 6.29 -21.22 4.68
C ARG A 99 6.15 -19.69 4.60
N PRO A 100 7.26 -18.94 4.42
CA PRO A 100 7.20 -17.48 4.24
C PRO A 100 6.57 -17.11 2.89
N ILE A 101 6.23 -15.85 2.73
CA ILE A 101 5.98 -15.29 1.40
C ILE A 101 7.31 -15.21 0.63
N GLY A 102 7.27 -15.40 -0.69
CA GLY A 102 8.44 -15.32 -1.55
C GLY A 102 8.78 -13.89 -1.94
N PHE A 103 8.85 -12.96 -0.97
CA PHE A 103 9.03 -11.53 -1.22
C PHE A 103 10.10 -10.94 -0.31
N ASP A 104 10.99 -10.10 -0.85
CA ASP A 104 12.02 -9.39 -0.09
C ASP A 104 12.11 -7.93 -0.49
N VAL A 105 12.33 -7.07 0.50
CA VAL A 105 12.39 -5.62 0.33
C VAL A 105 13.65 -5.08 0.99
N ARG A 106 14.41 -4.24 0.27
CA ARG A 106 15.68 -3.70 0.72
C ARG A 106 15.70 -2.17 0.70
N PHE A 107 16.22 -1.60 1.77
CA PHE A 107 16.58 -0.18 1.79
C PHE A 107 17.76 0.08 0.84
N ASP A 108 17.65 1.13 0.03
CA ASP A 108 18.72 1.70 -0.76
C ASP A 108 19.09 3.05 -0.13
N ASP A 109 20.35 3.23 0.26
CA ASP A 109 20.81 4.39 1.02
C ASP A 109 21.01 5.65 0.14
N ARG A 110 20.87 5.49 -1.18
CA ARG A 110 20.84 6.63 -2.08
C ARG A 110 19.61 7.48 -1.77
N PRO A 111 19.75 8.81 -1.70
CA PRO A 111 18.59 9.67 -1.45
C PRO A 111 17.59 9.58 -2.60
N GLY A 112 16.29 9.55 -2.25
CA GLY A 112 15.21 9.67 -3.23
C GLY A 112 15.17 11.05 -3.86
N ARG A 113 14.46 11.17 -4.96
CA ARG A 113 14.19 12.47 -5.59
C ARG A 113 13.44 13.34 -4.60
N CYS A 114 14.05 14.34 -4.03
CA CYS A 114 13.51 15.30 -3.06
C CYS A 114 12.09 14.97 -2.52
N ASP A 115 11.10 15.70 -2.96
CA ASP A 115 9.68 15.56 -2.59
C ASP A 115 8.79 15.12 -3.78
N VAL A 116 9.37 14.56 -4.83
CA VAL A 116 8.65 14.16 -6.05
C VAL A 116 8.28 12.69 -5.97
N THR A 117 6.99 12.42 -6.08
CA THR A 117 6.42 11.08 -6.24
C THR A 117 5.93 10.95 -7.67
N GLU A 118 6.54 10.09 -8.46
CA GLU A 118 6.19 9.92 -9.87
C GLU A 118 6.75 8.61 -10.44
N TYR A 119 6.10 8.10 -11.46
CA TYR A 119 6.61 7.03 -12.29
C TYR A 119 6.83 7.51 -13.73
N VAL A 120 8.06 7.49 -14.19
CA VAL A 120 8.40 7.89 -15.55
C VAL A 120 8.68 6.67 -16.42
N VAL A 121 7.84 6.46 -17.43
CA VAL A 121 7.94 5.31 -18.31
C VAL A 121 9.26 5.33 -19.09
N ALA A 122 10.01 4.23 -19.05
CA ALA A 122 11.29 4.03 -19.72
C ALA A 122 12.45 4.87 -19.17
N GLU A 123 12.28 5.47 -18.02
CA GLU A 123 13.34 6.12 -17.25
C GLU A 123 13.57 5.41 -15.93
N GLY A 124 14.58 5.84 -15.17
CA GLY A 124 14.83 5.35 -13.83
C GLY A 124 13.74 5.81 -12.85
N ASN A 125 13.41 4.96 -11.89
CA ASN A 125 12.43 5.24 -10.85
C ASN A 125 12.96 4.77 -9.49
N ALA A 126 12.20 5.03 -8.43
CA ALA A 126 12.46 4.50 -7.09
C ALA A 126 11.16 4.52 -6.29
N ASN A 127 10.89 3.47 -5.53
CA ASN A 127 9.81 3.50 -4.53
C ASN A 127 10.23 4.47 -3.42
N GLN A 128 9.64 5.64 -3.37
CA GLN A 128 10.06 6.74 -2.52
C GLN A 128 9.17 6.91 -1.30
N MET A 129 9.80 7.19 -0.15
CA MET A 129 9.12 7.51 1.10
C MET A 129 9.46 8.95 1.45
N VAL A 130 8.51 9.87 1.25
CA VAL A 130 8.72 11.31 1.36
C VAL A 130 7.84 11.95 2.42
N PHE A 131 8.39 12.94 3.12
CA PHE A 131 7.67 13.77 4.07
C PHE A 131 7.28 15.08 3.40
N VAL A 132 5.99 15.43 3.43
CA VAL A 132 5.40 16.47 2.58
C VAL A 132 4.90 17.63 3.44
N GLY A 133 5.50 18.80 3.24
CA GLY A 133 5.15 20.04 3.95
C GLY A 133 4.13 20.93 3.20
N ASP A 134 3.82 20.63 1.95
CA ASP A 134 2.88 21.32 1.06
C ASP A 134 1.67 20.44 0.69
N TRP A 135 1.14 19.70 1.68
CA TRP A 135 0.12 18.66 1.55
C TRP A 135 -1.17 19.14 0.88
N THR A 136 -1.72 20.26 1.36
CA THR A 136 -2.96 20.82 0.82
C THR A 136 -2.76 21.49 -0.52
N GLU A 137 -1.57 21.95 -0.85
CA GLU A 137 -1.20 22.48 -2.16
C GLU A 137 -1.15 21.37 -3.23
N ARG A 138 -0.99 20.11 -2.80
CA ARG A 138 -1.08 18.92 -3.66
C ARG A 138 -2.52 18.38 -3.80
N ASP A 139 -3.52 19.09 -3.27
CA ASP A 139 -4.94 18.70 -3.29
C ASP A 139 -5.23 17.40 -2.51
N HIS A 140 -4.42 17.10 -1.48
CA HIS A 140 -4.62 15.96 -0.59
C HIS A 140 -5.59 16.30 0.54
N ASP A 141 -6.31 15.28 1.06
CA ASP A 141 -7.19 15.43 2.22
C ASP A 141 -6.35 15.84 3.45
N PRO A 142 -6.62 17.00 4.06
CA PRO A 142 -5.87 17.45 5.23
C PRO A 142 -5.99 16.53 6.46
N MET A 143 -6.98 15.65 6.48
CA MET A 143 -7.16 14.66 7.54
C MET A 143 -6.35 13.38 7.31
N ALA A 144 -5.80 13.16 6.13
CA ALA A 144 -4.95 11.99 5.89
C ALA A 144 -3.59 12.15 6.59
N PHE A 145 -3.14 11.09 7.26
CA PHE A 145 -1.81 11.01 7.84
C PHE A 145 -0.75 10.75 6.75
N ALA A 146 -1.08 9.87 5.84
CA ALA A 146 -0.21 9.51 4.73
C ALA A 146 -1.04 9.02 3.53
N LEU A 147 -0.40 8.89 2.39
CA LEU A 147 -0.97 8.33 1.16
C LEU A 147 0.07 7.46 0.47
N THR A 148 -0.37 6.32 -0.05
CA THR A 148 0.42 5.47 -0.93
C THR A 148 -0.13 5.55 -2.35
N THR A 149 0.70 5.96 -3.29
CA THR A 149 0.38 6.04 -4.72
C THR A 149 1.04 4.88 -5.44
N THR A 150 0.24 4.06 -6.13
CA THR A 150 0.70 2.89 -6.88
C THR A 150 0.54 3.12 -8.37
N TRP A 151 1.61 2.95 -9.16
CA TRP A 151 1.57 2.94 -10.62
C TRP A 151 1.57 1.50 -11.13
N PHE A 152 0.65 1.21 -12.02
CA PHE A 152 0.41 -0.17 -12.47
C PHE A 152 0.05 -0.26 -13.95
N SER A 153 0.16 -1.47 -14.49
CA SER A 153 -0.26 -1.82 -15.84
C SER A 153 -1.78 -1.86 -15.96
N THR A 154 -2.37 -0.99 -16.76
CA THR A 154 -3.83 -1.00 -17.04
C THR A 154 -4.30 -2.24 -17.83
N ARG A 155 -3.39 -3.14 -18.15
CA ARG A 155 -3.69 -4.38 -18.87
C ARG A 155 -3.60 -5.62 -17.99
N THR A 156 -2.76 -5.59 -16.95
CA THR A 156 -2.48 -6.79 -16.15
C THR A 156 -2.64 -6.58 -14.65
N GLY A 157 -2.73 -5.35 -14.15
CA GLY A 157 -2.70 -5.05 -12.72
C GLY A 157 -1.29 -5.08 -12.10
N GLU A 158 -0.25 -5.45 -12.86
CA GLU A 158 1.13 -5.48 -12.36
C GLU A 158 1.55 -4.11 -11.82
N ILE A 159 1.94 -4.05 -10.56
CA ILE A 159 2.50 -2.84 -9.94
C ILE A 159 3.92 -2.61 -10.48
N PHE A 160 4.22 -1.39 -10.87
CA PHE A 160 5.50 -0.97 -11.40
C PHE A 160 6.32 -0.17 -10.40
N ASP A 161 5.61 0.63 -9.58
CA ASP A 161 6.19 1.56 -8.62
C ASP A 161 5.15 1.88 -7.55
N ALA A 162 5.61 2.19 -6.33
CA ALA A 162 4.75 2.62 -5.24
C ALA A 162 5.48 3.61 -4.35
N ASP A 163 4.97 4.84 -4.29
CA ASP A 163 5.50 5.90 -3.46
C ASP A 163 4.61 6.17 -2.26
N MET A 164 5.20 6.58 -1.16
CA MET A 164 4.49 6.96 0.05
C MET A 164 4.77 8.42 0.38
N GLU A 165 3.71 9.20 0.57
CA GLU A 165 3.76 10.56 1.07
C GLU A 165 3.25 10.61 2.51
N LEU A 166 4.03 11.22 3.40
CA LEU A 166 3.69 11.39 4.82
C LEU A 166 3.41 12.88 5.08
N ASN A 167 2.24 13.18 5.64
CA ASN A 167 1.76 14.54 5.83
C ASN A 167 2.46 15.23 7.00
N GLU A 168 3.45 16.06 6.70
CA GLU A 168 4.11 16.92 7.69
C GLU A 168 3.51 18.33 7.77
N GLN A 169 2.53 18.68 6.93
CA GLN A 169 1.89 19.98 7.02
C GLN A 169 0.96 20.07 8.22
N GLN A 170 0.11 19.07 8.44
CA GLN A 170 -0.89 19.05 9.50
C GLN A 170 -0.42 18.28 10.75
N TRP A 171 0.46 17.30 10.60
CA TRP A 171 0.79 16.35 11.65
C TRP A 171 2.26 16.40 12.06
N GLY A 172 2.51 16.20 13.34
CA GLY A 172 3.85 15.94 13.87
C GLY A 172 4.07 14.44 14.04
N TRP A 173 5.23 13.95 13.64
CA TRP A 173 5.58 12.54 13.71
C TRP A 173 6.31 12.19 14.99
N GLY A 174 6.04 10.98 15.52
CA GLY A 174 6.69 10.47 16.72
C GLY A 174 6.96 8.97 16.66
N LEU A 175 7.83 8.55 17.59
CA LEU A 175 8.01 7.15 17.96
C LEU A 175 7.27 6.98 19.27
N CYS A 176 6.00 6.62 19.20
CA CYS A 176 5.15 6.54 20.39
C CYS A 176 5.53 5.34 21.26
N PRO A 177 5.38 5.40 22.61
CA PRO A 177 5.39 4.20 23.43
C PRO A 177 4.19 3.29 23.08
N ASP A 178 4.19 2.04 23.55
CA ASP A 178 3.13 1.08 23.21
C ASP A 178 1.73 1.53 23.65
N GLU A 179 1.66 2.37 24.68
CA GLU A 179 0.41 2.98 25.15
C GLU A 179 -0.08 4.14 24.27
N GLY A 180 0.67 4.48 23.24
CA GLY A 180 0.38 5.58 22.32
C GLY A 180 1.00 6.91 22.72
N CYS A 181 0.97 7.88 21.79
CA CYS A 181 1.36 9.26 22.09
C CYS A 181 0.17 10.03 22.70
N SER A 182 0.44 10.84 23.72
CA SER A 182 -0.57 11.70 24.36
C SER A 182 -0.39 13.19 24.05
N ASP A 183 0.61 13.54 23.22
CA ASP A 183 1.02 14.89 22.89
C ASP A 183 0.55 15.38 21.51
N GLY A 184 -0.36 14.63 20.86
CA GLY A 184 -0.92 14.95 19.55
C GLY A 184 -0.01 14.58 18.38
N ARG A 185 1.08 13.85 18.62
CA ARG A 185 1.87 13.27 17.51
C ARG A 185 1.23 12.02 16.96
N VAL A 186 1.44 11.79 15.69
CA VAL A 186 1.07 10.57 14.98
C VAL A 186 2.23 9.59 15.07
N ASP A 187 1.92 8.33 15.36
CA ASP A 187 2.94 7.29 15.39
C ASP A 187 3.38 6.89 13.98
N LEU A 188 4.68 7.03 13.71
CA LEU A 188 5.22 6.74 12.39
C LEU A 188 5.08 5.26 12.03
N GLU A 189 5.36 4.35 12.98
CA GLU A 189 5.31 2.90 12.70
C GLU A 189 3.89 2.41 12.45
N ASN A 190 2.90 2.90 13.21
CA ASN A 190 1.48 2.62 12.99
C ASN A 190 1.04 3.00 11.59
N THR A 191 1.37 4.23 11.17
CA THR A 191 1.00 4.74 9.85
C THR A 191 1.74 4.02 8.72
N VAL A 192 3.06 3.88 8.83
CA VAL A 192 3.87 3.24 7.79
C VAL A 192 3.48 1.77 7.61
N THR A 193 3.20 1.04 8.69
CA THR A 193 2.78 -0.36 8.56
C THR A 193 1.45 -0.48 7.80
N HIS A 194 0.50 0.43 8.04
CA HIS A 194 -0.73 0.51 7.25
C HIS A 194 -0.45 0.83 5.77
N GLU A 195 0.29 1.88 5.50
CA GLU A 195 0.59 2.32 4.13
C GLU A 195 1.34 1.26 3.32
N LEU A 196 2.19 0.46 3.99
CA LEU A 196 2.86 -0.67 3.33
C LEU A 196 1.89 -1.78 2.90
N GLY A 197 0.74 -1.94 3.53
CA GLY A 197 -0.31 -2.80 2.99
C GLY A 197 -0.75 -2.34 1.60
N HIS A 198 -0.92 -1.04 1.40
CA HIS A 198 -1.21 -0.47 0.07
C HIS A 198 -0.05 -0.65 -0.91
N PHE A 199 1.19 -0.51 -0.44
CA PHE A 199 2.40 -0.83 -1.21
C PHE A 199 2.34 -2.28 -1.74
N PHE A 200 1.87 -3.23 -0.93
CA PHE A 200 1.70 -4.62 -1.33
C PHE A 200 0.41 -4.91 -2.10
N GLY A 201 -0.38 -3.91 -2.46
CA GLY A 201 -1.60 -4.09 -3.23
C GLY A 201 -2.81 -4.53 -2.38
N ILE A 202 -2.78 -4.30 -1.08
CA ILE A 202 -3.92 -4.55 -0.19
C ILE A 202 -4.71 -3.25 -0.02
N ALA A 203 -6.03 -3.29 -0.15
CA ALA A 203 -6.92 -2.18 0.09
C ALA A 203 -7.43 -2.17 1.54
N HIS A 204 -8.20 -1.15 1.89
CA HIS A 204 -8.81 -1.08 3.21
C HIS A 204 -9.76 -2.25 3.48
N THR A 205 -9.76 -2.74 4.72
CA THR A 205 -10.70 -3.78 5.18
C THR A 205 -12.04 -3.17 5.61
N PRO A 206 -13.16 -3.86 5.34
CA PRO A 206 -14.48 -3.42 5.82
C PRO A 206 -14.82 -3.91 7.23
N GLU A 207 -14.09 -4.87 7.80
CA GLU A 207 -14.63 -5.77 8.81
C GLU A 207 -14.16 -5.46 10.23
N SER A 208 -12.96 -4.90 10.45
CA SER A 208 -12.40 -4.75 11.78
C SER A 208 -11.63 -3.46 11.95
N ASP A 209 -11.94 -2.72 13.01
CA ASP A 209 -11.20 -1.53 13.43
C ASP A 209 -9.87 -1.87 14.15
N GLU A 210 -9.64 -3.15 14.43
CA GLU A 210 -8.38 -3.67 14.96
C GLU A 210 -7.37 -3.99 13.85
N ALA A 211 -7.84 -4.23 12.61
CA ALA A 211 -7.00 -4.58 11.48
C ALA A 211 -6.03 -3.47 11.09
N THR A 212 -4.83 -3.84 10.65
CA THR A 212 -3.85 -2.90 10.12
C THR A 212 -4.42 -2.11 8.94
N MET A 213 -5.18 -2.76 8.06
CA MET A 213 -5.77 -2.14 6.88
C MET A 213 -7.12 -1.44 7.12
N TRP A 214 -7.51 -1.17 8.37
CA TRP A 214 -8.63 -0.29 8.67
C TRP A 214 -8.30 1.16 8.29
N ALA A 215 -9.19 1.84 7.54
CA ALA A 215 -8.89 3.12 6.89
C ALA A 215 -8.71 4.32 7.83
N CYS A 216 -9.01 4.19 9.11
CA CYS A 216 -8.93 5.29 10.07
C CYS A 216 -8.05 4.93 11.26
N ALA A 217 -7.42 5.96 11.83
CA ALA A 217 -6.69 5.84 13.09
C ALA A 217 -6.89 7.09 13.96
N ASP A 218 -6.76 6.94 15.28
CA ASP A 218 -6.70 8.05 16.21
C ASP A 218 -5.26 8.62 16.27
N GLU A 219 -5.12 9.91 16.63
CA GLU A 219 -3.81 10.52 16.89
C GLU A 219 -3.09 9.73 17.99
N GLY A 220 -1.84 9.33 17.74
CA GLY A 220 -1.03 8.58 18.68
C GLY A 220 -1.36 7.09 18.82
N GLU A 221 -2.28 6.56 18.02
CA GLU A 221 -2.58 5.13 17.95
C GLU A 221 -1.35 4.30 17.54
N THR A 222 -1.24 3.08 18.10
CA THR A 222 -0.14 2.14 17.85
C THR A 222 -0.60 0.73 17.46
N LEU A 223 -1.91 0.53 17.26
CA LEU A 223 -2.49 -0.80 17.02
C LEU A 223 -2.04 -1.43 15.70
N LYS A 224 -1.85 -0.60 14.66
CA LYS A 224 -1.50 -1.05 13.30
C LYS A 224 -0.02 -1.38 13.10
N ARG A 225 0.81 -1.36 14.16
CA ARG A 225 2.20 -1.81 14.10
C ARG A 225 2.35 -3.33 13.87
N SER A 226 1.30 -4.09 14.18
CA SER A 226 1.24 -5.55 14.01
C SER A 226 0.07 -5.95 13.15
N LEU A 227 0.30 -6.94 12.28
CA LEU A 227 -0.73 -7.46 11.40
C LEU A 227 -1.74 -8.33 12.15
N GLU A 228 -3.01 -8.13 11.87
CA GLU A 228 -4.08 -9.01 12.30
C GLU A 228 -4.29 -10.19 11.34
N ALA A 229 -5.18 -11.10 11.70
CA ALA A 229 -5.36 -12.34 10.95
C ALA A 229 -5.82 -12.13 9.50
N ASP A 230 -6.64 -11.12 9.24
CA ASP A 230 -7.12 -10.77 7.90
C ASP A 230 -6.02 -10.12 7.05
N ASP A 231 -5.15 -9.29 7.64
CA ASP A 231 -3.99 -8.73 6.96
C ASP A 231 -3.02 -9.85 6.53
N ILE A 232 -2.79 -10.84 7.41
CA ILE A 232 -1.96 -12.01 7.12
C ILE A 232 -2.60 -12.87 6.02
N GLU A 233 -3.91 -13.09 6.07
CA GLU A 233 -4.64 -13.82 5.03
C GLU A 233 -4.51 -13.09 3.68
N ALA A 234 -4.63 -11.76 3.67
CA ALA A 234 -4.49 -10.93 2.48
C ALA A 234 -3.14 -11.11 1.80
N ILE A 235 -2.05 -10.83 2.52
CA ILE A 235 -0.69 -10.91 1.95
C ILE A 235 -0.34 -12.33 1.51
N CYS A 236 -0.79 -13.35 2.27
CA CYS A 236 -0.59 -14.76 1.92
C CYS A 236 -1.41 -15.19 0.70
N SER A 237 -2.57 -14.61 0.48
CA SER A 237 -3.41 -14.90 -0.69
C SER A 237 -2.83 -14.28 -1.96
N ILE A 238 -2.24 -13.09 -1.87
CA ILE A 238 -1.64 -12.39 -3.01
C ILE A 238 -0.29 -13.00 -3.38
N TYR A 239 0.62 -13.13 -2.39
CA TYR A 239 2.01 -13.52 -2.67
C TYR A 239 2.34 -14.97 -2.29
N GLY A 240 1.38 -15.68 -1.70
CA GLY A 240 1.41 -17.11 -1.39
C GLY A 240 2.69 -17.61 -0.76
N PRO A 241 2.77 -18.85 -0.33
CA PRO A 241 4.05 -19.37 0.08
C PRO A 241 4.97 -19.53 -1.12
N GLY A 242 6.11 -18.83 -1.11
CA GLY A 242 7.11 -18.80 -2.17
C GLY A 242 8.52 -18.98 -1.64
N GLU A 243 9.45 -19.30 -2.53
CA GLU A 243 10.88 -19.26 -2.25
C GLU A 243 11.48 -18.07 -2.99
N LEU A 244 12.25 -17.26 -2.26
CA LEU A 244 13.04 -16.21 -2.89
C LEU A 244 14.06 -16.82 -3.84
N SER A 245 14.23 -16.22 -5.00
CA SER A 245 15.33 -16.56 -5.89
C SER A 245 16.67 -16.31 -5.19
N ALA A 246 17.63 -17.21 -5.38
CA ALA A 246 18.98 -17.01 -4.87
C ALA A 246 19.67 -15.74 -5.45
N THR A 247 19.14 -15.21 -6.54
CA THR A 247 19.59 -13.97 -7.19
C THR A 247 18.43 -12.98 -7.24
N CYS A 248 18.25 -12.20 -6.17
CA CYS A 248 17.27 -11.13 -6.11
C CYS A 248 17.78 -9.89 -6.84
N ASP A 249 16.99 -9.38 -7.79
CA ASP A 249 17.24 -8.10 -8.45
C ASP A 249 16.31 -7.04 -7.85
N TYR A 250 16.91 -6.13 -7.08
CA TYR A 250 16.22 -5.03 -6.40
C TYR A 250 16.14 -3.75 -7.25
N THR A 251 16.66 -3.78 -8.48
CA THR A 251 16.65 -2.62 -9.37
C THR A 251 15.22 -2.23 -9.73
N PRO A 252 14.80 -0.98 -9.50
CA PRO A 252 13.49 -0.49 -9.94
C PRO A 252 13.29 -0.66 -11.44
N ARG A 253 12.04 -0.71 -11.87
CA ARG A 253 11.70 -0.79 -13.29
C ARG A 253 12.24 0.44 -14.04
N GLY A 254 12.97 0.22 -15.13
CA GLY A 254 13.65 1.27 -15.89
C GLY A 254 15.03 1.67 -15.36
N GLY A 255 15.45 1.07 -14.25
CA GLY A 255 16.68 1.41 -13.53
C GLY A 255 16.41 2.28 -12.31
N PHE A 256 17.44 2.50 -11.52
CA PHE A 256 17.36 3.38 -10.35
C PHE A 256 17.67 4.82 -10.76
N ASP A 257 16.77 5.74 -10.47
CA ASP A 257 17.02 7.17 -10.52
C ASP A 257 16.63 7.80 -9.18
N ALA A 258 17.63 8.26 -8.45
CA ALA A 258 17.49 8.93 -7.17
C ALA A 258 17.85 10.40 -7.23
N THR A 259 18.17 10.92 -8.39
CA THR A 259 18.58 12.33 -8.50
C THR A 259 17.39 13.25 -8.37
N CYS A 260 17.48 14.20 -7.43
CA CYS A 260 16.66 15.39 -7.51
C CYS A 260 17.12 16.13 -8.78
N GLY A 261 16.37 15.95 -9.86
CA GLY A 261 16.72 16.66 -11.09
C GLY A 261 16.74 18.15 -10.83
N ASP A 262 17.80 18.80 -11.26
CA ASP A 262 17.88 20.27 -11.40
C ASP A 262 16.80 20.82 -12.36
N SER A 263 15.78 20.02 -12.67
CA SER A 263 14.76 20.30 -13.69
C SER A 263 13.72 21.34 -13.27
N ARG A 264 13.75 21.85 -12.03
CA ARG A 264 12.93 23.03 -11.69
C ARG A 264 13.49 24.34 -12.25
N ASP A 265 14.74 24.37 -12.68
CA ASP A 265 15.36 25.50 -13.38
C ASP A 265 15.44 25.30 -14.91
N GLY A 266 14.61 24.42 -15.45
CA GLY A 266 14.57 24.13 -16.87
C GLY A 266 14.15 25.32 -17.71
N CYS A 267 15.12 26.08 -18.22
CA CYS A 267 14.94 26.81 -19.44
C CYS A 267 14.41 25.85 -20.51
N GLY A 268 13.11 25.91 -20.77
CA GLY A 268 12.46 25.16 -21.83
C GLY A 268 13.08 25.41 -23.17
N CYS A 269 14.07 24.61 -23.54
CA CYS A 269 14.45 24.42 -24.93
C CYS A 269 13.67 23.23 -25.46
N SER A 270 12.41 23.47 -25.84
CA SER A 270 11.64 22.52 -26.63
C SER A 270 12.35 22.36 -27.98
N ALA A 271 13.01 21.25 -28.20
CA ALA A 271 13.40 20.78 -29.51
C ALA A 271 12.15 20.31 -30.25
N PRO A 272 11.74 20.93 -31.37
CA PRO A 272 10.58 20.45 -32.11
C PRO A 272 10.98 19.26 -32.93
N GLY A 273 10.30 18.12 -32.73
CA GLY A 273 10.16 17.08 -33.72
C GLY A 273 10.90 15.78 -33.53
N LEU A 274 10.48 14.98 -32.54
CA LEU A 274 10.49 13.51 -32.72
C LEU A 274 9.12 12.99 -32.30
N PRO A 275 8.48 12.14 -33.13
CA PRO A 275 7.21 11.54 -32.77
C PRO A 275 7.43 10.59 -31.61
N ALA A 276 6.70 10.80 -30.52
CA ALA A 276 6.61 9.85 -29.42
C ALA A 276 6.24 8.48 -29.98
N ARG A 277 7.19 7.56 -29.97
CA ARG A 277 6.88 6.14 -30.18
C ARG A 277 6.19 5.66 -28.90
N SER A 278 4.90 5.54 -28.98
CA SER A 278 4.10 4.85 -27.99
C SER A 278 4.55 3.38 -27.88
N ALA A 279 5.48 3.08 -27.00
CA ALA A 279 5.63 1.73 -26.47
C ALA A 279 4.40 1.49 -25.59
N GLY A 280 3.45 0.69 -26.11
CA GLY A 280 2.11 0.57 -25.58
C GLY A 280 2.03 -0.14 -24.23
N GLY A 281 2.05 0.62 -23.16
CA GLY A 281 1.62 0.22 -21.84
C GLY A 281 1.04 1.46 -21.20
N ALA A 282 -0.30 1.58 -21.15
CA ALA A 282 -0.91 2.63 -20.36
C ALA A 282 -0.64 2.34 -18.89
N VAL A 283 -0.16 3.33 -18.17
CA VAL A 283 0.04 3.31 -16.72
C VAL A 283 -1.08 4.12 -16.10
N ALA A 284 -1.65 3.63 -15.02
CA ALA A 284 -2.59 4.35 -14.18
C ALA A 284 -2.07 4.38 -12.75
N LEU A 285 -2.64 5.20 -11.91
CA LEU A 285 -2.31 5.30 -10.49
C LEU A 285 -3.57 5.09 -9.64
N VAL A 286 -3.36 4.52 -8.47
CA VAL A 286 -4.33 4.45 -7.37
C VAL A 286 -3.68 5.11 -6.17
N VAL A 287 -4.43 5.96 -5.48
CA VAL A 287 -3.99 6.63 -4.24
C VAL A 287 -4.87 6.13 -3.10
N LEU A 288 -4.25 5.57 -2.08
CA LEU A 288 -4.91 5.08 -0.88
C LEU A 288 -4.17 5.63 0.35
N GLY A 289 -4.83 5.70 1.49
CA GLY A 289 -4.15 6.19 2.68
C GLY A 289 -4.98 6.20 3.95
N LEU A 290 -4.29 6.36 5.06
CA LEU A 290 -4.81 6.35 6.41
C LEU A 290 -5.31 7.74 6.81
N VAL A 291 -6.57 7.82 7.27
CA VAL A 291 -7.25 9.08 7.63
C VAL A 291 -7.42 9.18 9.14
N ALA A 292 -7.16 10.38 9.69
CA ALA A 292 -7.42 10.69 11.09
C ALA A 292 -8.90 10.58 11.43
N TRP A 293 -9.22 9.87 12.51
CA TRP A 293 -10.57 9.74 13.03
C TRP A 293 -10.75 10.56 14.30
N ARG A 294 -11.47 11.69 14.19
CA ARG A 294 -11.88 12.44 15.40
C ARG A 294 -13.17 11.85 15.94
N ARG A 295 -13.12 11.09 17.03
CA ARG A 295 -14.32 10.82 17.84
C ARG A 295 -14.85 12.16 18.33
N ARG A 296 -16.05 12.56 17.85
CA ARG A 296 -16.77 13.69 18.46
C ARG A 296 -17.10 13.28 19.90
N ARG A 297 -16.39 13.87 20.85
CA ARG A 297 -16.72 13.78 22.28
C ARG A 297 -17.99 14.60 22.54
#